data_0d389ee5dc1dc1d2f8b02db0708273e4
#
_entry.id   0d389ee5dc1dc1d2f8b02db0708273e4
#
_cell.length_a   1.000
_cell.length_b   1.000
_cell.length_c   1.000
_cell.angle_alpha   90.00
_cell.angle_beta   90.00
_cell.angle_gamma   90.00
#
_symmetry.space_group_name_H-M   'P 1'
#
loop_
_entity.id
_entity.type
_entity.pdbx_description
1 polymer ?
#
loop_
_entity_poly.entity_id
_entity_poly.type
_entity_poly.pdbx_seq_one_letter_code
_entity_poly.pdbx_strand_id
1 'polypeptide(L)'
;GGELVLHHTAKDYPSSAQHAINGGLDVIFQTEYKHHALFLPDSSLGRIDSARLNDAVARVLRAKFELGLFEHPYVSETAVKADEDKENKAIARQAARESFVLLKNEGQVLPIRRGVKTIAVLGADAAEARLGGYSGPGNGKVSILQGIKERAGAGVRVIYAEGANRDNRDYSVIPATYLQYEGREGLHGIYFASRHADSLPVAERMDRNIDFHWTLSPPAPGLTTDWYSAQWTGTLTAPVTGKFRIGLEGNDGYRLYINDSLIVSRWEKQSYHTTLADYSFVKGRRYDIRVEFFETNGDATIRLVWNVRDTVDRAKKIREAVAAARQSDMAVVVAGITEGEFQDRAML
;
A
#
# COMPACT_ATOMS: atom_id res chain seq x y z
N GLY A 1 -17.35 -7.23 -8.06
CA GLY A 1 -18.53 -7.68 -7.33
C GLY A 1 -18.72 -6.96 -6.01
N GLY A 2 -17.73 -6.96 -5.10
CA GLY A 2 -17.82 -6.31 -3.79
C GLY A 2 -18.09 -4.82 -3.85
N GLU A 3 -17.47 -4.12 -4.79
CA GLU A 3 -17.64 -2.69 -5.01
C GLU A 3 -19.09 -2.26 -5.25
N LEU A 4 -19.90 -3.08 -5.91
CA LEU A 4 -21.30 -2.77 -6.12
C LEU A 4 -22.07 -2.66 -4.79
N VAL A 5 -21.66 -3.40 -3.76
CA VAL A 5 -22.24 -3.30 -2.42
C VAL A 5 -21.72 -2.05 -1.70
N LEU A 6 -20.42 -1.76 -1.80
CA LEU A 6 -19.83 -0.56 -1.20
C LEU A 6 -20.42 0.74 -1.76
N HIS A 7 -20.65 0.79 -3.06
CA HIS A 7 -21.24 1.94 -3.73
C HIS A 7 -22.77 1.95 -3.70
N HIS A 8 -23.41 1.08 -2.90
CA HIS A 8 -24.85 0.99 -2.73
C HIS A 8 -25.65 0.76 -4.04
N THR A 9 -25.02 0.20 -5.06
CA THR A 9 -25.68 -0.18 -6.32
C THR A 9 -26.22 -1.61 -6.28
N ALA A 10 -25.83 -2.39 -5.28
CA ALA A 10 -26.37 -3.69 -4.95
C ALA A 10 -26.63 -3.79 -3.45
N LYS A 11 -27.67 -4.52 -3.07
CA LYS A 11 -28.10 -4.66 -1.67
C LYS A 11 -27.14 -5.52 -0.85
N ASP A 12 -26.64 -6.58 -1.45
CA ASP A 12 -25.80 -7.61 -0.85
C ASP A 12 -24.94 -8.30 -1.90
N TYR A 13 -24.00 -9.15 -1.49
CA TYR A 13 -23.13 -9.87 -2.40
C TYR A 13 -23.86 -10.74 -3.41
N PRO A 14 -24.91 -11.52 -3.07
CA PRO A 14 -25.69 -12.28 -4.05
C PRO A 14 -26.36 -11.40 -5.10
N SER A 15 -26.95 -10.28 -4.71
CA SER A 15 -27.56 -9.36 -5.68
C SER A 15 -26.52 -8.67 -6.56
N SER A 16 -25.35 -8.37 -6.02
CA SER A 16 -24.21 -7.87 -6.78
C SER A 16 -23.78 -8.85 -7.88
N ALA A 17 -23.65 -10.14 -7.54
CA ALA A 17 -23.33 -11.18 -8.49
C ALA A 17 -24.40 -11.35 -9.57
N GLN A 18 -25.68 -11.34 -9.18
CA GLN A 18 -26.79 -11.41 -10.11
C GLN A 18 -26.78 -10.25 -11.11
N HIS A 19 -26.58 -9.01 -10.65
CA HIS A 19 -26.50 -7.84 -11.53
C HIS A 19 -25.30 -7.95 -12.48
N ALA A 20 -24.15 -8.36 -11.98
CA ALA A 20 -22.93 -8.49 -12.78
C ALA A 20 -23.08 -9.56 -13.89
N ILE A 21 -23.56 -10.76 -13.55
CA ILE A 21 -23.73 -11.86 -14.51
C ILE A 21 -24.81 -11.51 -15.53
N ASN A 22 -25.95 -11.02 -15.10
CA ASN A 22 -27.04 -10.63 -16.02
C ASN A 22 -26.64 -9.43 -16.90
N GLY A 23 -25.76 -8.57 -16.41
CA GLY A 23 -25.17 -7.46 -17.14
C GLY A 23 -24.06 -7.86 -18.14
N GLY A 24 -23.69 -9.15 -18.22
CA GLY A 24 -22.75 -9.68 -19.22
C GLY A 24 -21.40 -10.13 -18.66
N LEU A 25 -21.17 -10.12 -17.35
CA LEU A 25 -19.94 -10.64 -16.76
C LEU A 25 -19.92 -12.18 -16.85
N ASP A 26 -18.84 -12.73 -17.36
CA ASP A 26 -18.67 -14.18 -17.55
C ASP A 26 -17.99 -14.85 -16.36
N VAL A 27 -17.15 -14.14 -15.61
CA VAL A 27 -16.38 -14.66 -14.48
C VAL A 27 -16.39 -13.68 -13.30
N ILE A 28 -16.70 -14.18 -12.12
CA ILE A 28 -16.55 -13.42 -10.86
C ILE A 28 -15.25 -13.90 -10.21
N PHE A 29 -14.22 -13.04 -10.21
CA PHE A 29 -12.97 -13.35 -9.53
C PHE A 29 -13.13 -13.23 -8.02
N GLN A 30 -12.60 -14.20 -7.30
CA GLN A 30 -12.56 -14.25 -5.85
C GLN A 30 -11.10 -14.37 -5.39
N THR A 31 -10.78 -13.78 -4.25
CA THR A 31 -9.46 -13.92 -3.63
C THR A 31 -9.21 -15.36 -3.16
N GLU A 32 -10.27 -16.05 -2.73
CA GLU A 32 -10.21 -17.46 -2.35
C GLU A 32 -11.43 -18.22 -2.84
N TYR A 33 -11.23 -19.51 -3.17
CA TYR A 33 -12.30 -20.37 -3.67
C TYR A 33 -13.50 -20.46 -2.71
N LYS A 34 -13.26 -20.52 -1.40
CA LYS A 34 -14.34 -20.61 -0.40
C LYS A 34 -15.27 -19.40 -0.38
N HIS A 35 -14.83 -18.26 -0.93
CA HIS A 35 -15.63 -17.03 -0.98
C HIS A 35 -16.72 -17.08 -2.07
N HIS A 36 -16.72 -18.08 -2.95
CA HIS A 36 -17.78 -18.22 -3.96
C HIS A 36 -19.17 -18.24 -3.36
N ALA A 37 -19.36 -18.88 -2.20
CA ALA A 37 -20.64 -18.97 -1.52
C ALA A 37 -21.19 -17.61 -1.03
N LEU A 38 -20.35 -16.59 -0.88
CA LEU A 38 -20.81 -15.24 -0.53
C LEU A 38 -21.55 -14.60 -1.69
N PHE A 39 -21.08 -14.81 -2.91
CA PHE A 39 -21.62 -14.20 -4.12
C PHE A 39 -22.66 -15.09 -4.80
N LEU A 40 -22.44 -16.39 -4.81
CA LEU A 40 -23.29 -17.38 -5.46
C LEU A 40 -23.68 -18.51 -4.51
N PRO A 41 -24.39 -18.21 -3.41
CA PRO A 41 -24.98 -19.27 -2.59
C PRO A 41 -26.03 -20.03 -3.42
N ASP A 42 -26.23 -21.32 -3.15
CA ASP A 42 -27.16 -22.17 -3.88
C ASP A 42 -28.57 -21.57 -3.99
N SER A 43 -28.99 -20.83 -2.97
CA SER A 43 -30.29 -20.14 -2.95
C SER A 43 -30.41 -18.98 -3.97
N SER A 44 -29.30 -18.50 -4.53
CA SER A 44 -29.29 -17.39 -5.49
C SER A 44 -29.15 -17.83 -6.94
N LEU A 45 -28.75 -19.08 -7.20
CA LEU A 45 -28.51 -19.59 -8.57
C LEU A 45 -29.78 -19.54 -9.43
N GLY A 46 -30.94 -19.78 -8.85
CA GLY A 46 -32.23 -19.69 -9.56
C GLY A 46 -32.65 -18.26 -9.97
N ARG A 47 -31.92 -17.24 -9.57
CA ARG A 47 -32.18 -15.83 -9.94
C ARG A 47 -31.35 -15.36 -11.14
N ILE A 48 -30.43 -16.20 -11.63
CA ILE A 48 -29.62 -15.93 -12.80
C ILE A 48 -30.32 -16.59 -14.00
N ASP A 49 -30.44 -15.85 -15.09
CA ASP A 49 -30.95 -16.42 -16.34
C ASP A 49 -30.07 -17.58 -16.79
N SER A 50 -30.68 -18.75 -16.96
CA SER A 50 -29.97 -19.97 -17.36
C SER A 50 -29.31 -19.85 -18.75
N ALA A 51 -29.92 -19.13 -19.68
CA ALA A 51 -29.33 -18.88 -20.99
C ALA A 51 -28.07 -18.02 -20.86
N ARG A 52 -28.10 -17.01 -19.98
CA ARG A 52 -26.95 -16.16 -19.71
C ARG A 52 -25.83 -16.94 -18.99
N LEU A 53 -26.19 -17.80 -18.04
CA LEU A 53 -25.21 -18.64 -17.36
C LEU A 53 -24.52 -19.61 -18.32
N ASN A 54 -25.29 -20.25 -19.21
CA ASN A 54 -24.73 -21.14 -20.21
C ASN A 54 -23.81 -20.42 -21.21
N ASP A 55 -24.16 -19.18 -21.62
CA ASP A 55 -23.29 -18.35 -22.46
C ASP A 55 -21.96 -18.01 -21.76
N ALA A 56 -22.02 -17.63 -20.47
CA ALA A 56 -20.81 -17.37 -19.68
C ALA A 56 -19.90 -18.60 -19.61
N VAL A 57 -20.45 -19.75 -19.27
CA VAL A 57 -19.72 -21.02 -19.19
C VAL A 57 -19.13 -21.40 -20.55
N ALA A 58 -19.91 -21.26 -21.62
CA ALA A 58 -19.43 -21.56 -22.99
C ALA A 58 -18.25 -20.69 -23.39
N ARG A 59 -18.24 -19.40 -23.04
CA ARG A 59 -17.10 -18.49 -23.30
C ARG A 59 -15.85 -18.91 -22.55
N VAL A 60 -15.98 -19.25 -21.26
CA VAL A 60 -14.85 -19.71 -20.44
C VAL A 60 -14.30 -21.03 -20.97
N LEU A 61 -15.17 -21.99 -21.29
CA LEU A 61 -14.75 -23.29 -21.83
C LEU A 61 -14.06 -23.11 -23.17
N ARG A 62 -14.61 -22.28 -24.08
CA ARG A 62 -13.98 -21.98 -25.36
C ARG A 62 -12.56 -21.47 -25.20
N ALA A 63 -12.34 -20.48 -24.33
CA ALA A 63 -11.00 -19.96 -24.07
C ALA A 63 -10.05 -21.04 -23.55
N LYS A 64 -10.52 -21.94 -22.67
CA LYS A 64 -9.72 -23.07 -22.19
C LYS A 64 -9.36 -24.07 -23.30
N PHE A 65 -10.30 -24.37 -24.20
CA PHE A 65 -10.03 -25.22 -25.34
C PHE A 65 -9.04 -24.60 -26.33
N GLU A 66 -9.23 -23.30 -26.65
CA GLU A 66 -8.34 -22.58 -27.56
C GLU A 66 -6.90 -22.47 -27.02
N LEU A 67 -6.75 -22.39 -25.69
CA LEU A 67 -5.44 -22.37 -25.01
C LEU A 67 -4.85 -23.77 -24.79
N GLY A 68 -5.56 -24.87 -25.17
CA GLY A 68 -5.11 -26.24 -24.96
C GLY A 68 -4.98 -26.68 -23.51
N LEU A 69 -5.71 -26.02 -22.57
CA LEU A 69 -5.57 -26.26 -21.12
C LEU A 69 -6.11 -27.61 -20.67
N PHE A 70 -6.86 -28.32 -21.52
CA PHE A 70 -7.31 -29.68 -21.22
C PHE A 70 -6.25 -30.72 -21.53
N GLU A 71 -5.41 -30.48 -22.55
CA GLU A 71 -4.30 -31.33 -22.95
C GLU A 71 -3.02 -30.96 -22.20
N HIS A 72 -2.80 -29.67 -21.97
CA HIS A 72 -1.59 -29.12 -21.34
C HIS A 72 -1.92 -28.17 -20.21
N PRO A 73 -2.48 -28.64 -19.06
CA PRO A 73 -2.94 -27.78 -17.97
C PRO A 73 -1.81 -27.15 -17.15
N TYR A 74 -0.58 -27.65 -17.28
CA TYR A 74 0.56 -27.20 -16.48
C TYR A 74 1.64 -26.57 -17.36
N VAL A 75 2.26 -25.52 -16.83
CA VAL A 75 3.47 -24.93 -17.42
C VAL A 75 4.72 -25.60 -16.85
N SER A 76 5.77 -25.68 -17.65
CA SER A 76 7.06 -26.19 -17.18
C SER A 76 7.74 -25.12 -16.33
N GLU A 77 8.11 -25.43 -15.10
CA GLU A 77 8.89 -24.55 -14.23
C GLU A 77 10.28 -24.21 -14.81
N THR A 78 10.80 -25.06 -15.68
CA THR A 78 12.09 -24.88 -16.37
C THR A 78 11.97 -24.04 -17.65
N ALA A 79 10.75 -23.65 -18.07
CA ALA A 79 10.53 -22.85 -19.27
C ALA A 79 10.90 -21.38 -19.12
N VAL A 80 11.08 -20.89 -17.90
CA VAL A 80 11.52 -19.51 -17.65
C VAL A 80 13.00 -19.37 -18.01
N LYS A 81 13.28 -18.73 -19.14
CA LYS A 81 14.65 -18.51 -19.60
C LYS A 81 15.23 -17.23 -19.04
N ALA A 82 16.43 -17.28 -18.47
CA ALA A 82 17.14 -16.10 -17.97
C ALA A 82 17.39 -15.03 -19.06
N ASP A 83 17.49 -15.41 -20.31
CA ASP A 83 17.70 -14.50 -21.45
C ASP A 83 16.47 -13.64 -21.77
N GLU A 84 15.27 -14.12 -21.51
CA GLU A 84 14.02 -13.35 -21.69
C GLU A 84 13.96 -12.13 -20.79
N ASP A 85 14.58 -12.17 -19.60
CA ASP A 85 14.67 -11.03 -18.69
C ASP A 85 15.39 -9.82 -19.29
N LYS A 86 16.45 -10.06 -20.10
CA LYS A 86 17.20 -9.00 -20.77
C LYS A 86 16.38 -8.30 -21.85
N GLU A 87 15.65 -9.06 -22.65
CA GLU A 87 14.76 -8.51 -23.69
C GLU A 87 13.59 -7.77 -23.08
N ASN A 88 12.92 -8.34 -22.07
CA ASN A 88 11.84 -7.71 -21.33
C ASN A 88 12.26 -6.40 -20.67
N LYS A 89 13.48 -6.34 -20.09
CA LYS A 89 14.05 -5.10 -19.53
C LYS A 89 14.34 -4.06 -20.61
N ALA A 90 14.74 -4.46 -21.81
CA ALA A 90 14.95 -3.53 -22.91
C ALA A 90 13.61 -2.92 -23.37
N ILE A 91 12.55 -3.74 -23.49
CA ILE A 91 11.21 -3.28 -23.83
C ILE A 91 10.66 -2.35 -22.74
N ALA A 92 10.78 -2.73 -21.46
CA ALA A 92 10.36 -1.89 -20.33
C ALA A 92 11.08 -0.54 -20.31
N ARG A 93 12.38 -0.53 -20.61
CA ARG A 93 13.16 0.71 -20.73
C ARG A 93 12.70 1.57 -21.91
N GLN A 94 12.37 0.96 -23.03
CA GLN A 94 11.86 1.69 -24.19
C GLN A 94 10.49 2.30 -23.86
N ALA A 95 9.57 1.54 -23.31
CA ALA A 95 8.25 2.02 -22.89
C ALA A 95 8.37 3.20 -21.90
N ALA A 96 9.25 3.08 -20.90
CA ALA A 96 9.52 4.17 -19.97
C ALA A 96 10.04 5.44 -20.67
N ARG A 97 10.94 5.30 -21.65
CA ARG A 97 11.46 6.44 -22.43
C ARG A 97 10.39 7.12 -23.25
N GLU A 98 9.48 6.36 -23.84
CA GLU A 98 8.40 6.86 -24.67
C GLU A 98 7.25 7.47 -23.84
N SER A 99 7.16 7.14 -22.54
CA SER A 99 6.18 7.74 -21.63
C SER A 99 6.57 9.11 -21.07
N PHE A 100 7.81 9.55 -21.26
CA PHE A 100 8.23 10.88 -20.81
C PHE A 100 7.58 12.00 -21.62
N VAL A 101 7.01 12.98 -20.91
CA VAL A 101 6.44 14.20 -21.51
C VAL A 101 7.26 15.41 -21.07
N LEU A 102 7.85 16.13 -22.05
CA LEU A 102 8.58 17.36 -21.80
C LEU A 102 7.58 18.53 -21.75
N LEU A 103 7.18 18.92 -20.54
CA LEU A 103 6.21 20.00 -20.34
C LEU A 103 6.81 21.40 -20.59
N LYS A 104 8.10 21.58 -20.28
CA LYS A 104 8.78 22.87 -20.36
C LYS A 104 10.29 22.69 -20.51
N ASN A 105 10.92 23.47 -21.39
CA ASN A 105 12.37 23.51 -21.54
C ASN A 105 12.86 24.91 -21.90
N GLU A 106 12.49 25.90 -21.07
CA GLU A 106 12.97 27.28 -21.22
C GLU A 106 14.46 27.36 -20.98
N GLY A 107 15.16 28.18 -21.78
CA GLY A 107 16.61 28.31 -21.71
C GLY A 107 17.38 27.08 -22.16
N GLN A 108 16.73 26.10 -22.77
CA GLN A 108 17.37 24.87 -23.27
C GLN A 108 18.22 24.17 -22.19
N VAL A 109 17.66 24.00 -21.00
CA VAL A 109 18.33 23.32 -19.86
C VAL A 109 18.56 21.85 -20.17
N LEU A 110 17.65 21.24 -20.94
CA LEU A 110 17.77 19.87 -21.43
C LEU A 110 18.05 19.84 -22.94
N PRO A 111 18.88 18.90 -23.40
CA PRO A 111 19.67 17.92 -22.64
C PRO A 111 20.75 18.59 -21.78
N ILE A 112 21.13 17.94 -20.69
CA ILE A 112 22.19 18.44 -19.78
C ILE A 112 23.47 18.70 -20.58
N ARG A 113 23.99 19.91 -20.49
CA ARG A 113 25.16 20.35 -21.27
C ARG A 113 26.45 19.62 -20.83
N ARG A 114 27.37 19.44 -21.77
CA ARG A 114 28.71 18.99 -21.44
C ARG A 114 29.38 20.05 -20.56
N GLY A 115 30.17 19.59 -19.57
CA GLY A 115 30.86 20.47 -18.64
C GLY A 115 30.24 20.63 -17.26
N VAL A 116 29.01 20.14 -17.04
CA VAL A 116 28.43 20.01 -15.70
C VAL A 116 29.29 19.04 -14.90
N LYS A 117 29.77 19.48 -13.74
CA LYS A 117 30.66 18.69 -12.84
C LYS A 117 29.91 18.21 -11.60
N THR A 118 28.86 18.90 -11.20
CA THR A 118 28.12 18.59 -9.98
C THR A 118 26.62 18.65 -10.24
N ILE A 119 25.91 17.59 -9.91
CA ILE A 119 24.44 17.49 -10.00
C ILE A 119 23.87 17.20 -8.61
N ALA A 120 23.00 18.06 -8.10
CA ALA A 120 22.18 17.75 -6.95
C ALA A 120 20.94 16.98 -7.42
N VAL A 121 20.65 15.84 -6.79
CA VAL A 121 19.42 15.06 -7.00
C VAL A 121 18.63 15.12 -5.69
N LEU A 122 17.47 15.73 -5.75
CA LEU A 122 16.69 16.12 -4.58
C LEU A 122 15.32 15.42 -4.62
N GLY A 123 14.85 15.02 -3.46
CA GLY A 123 13.52 14.39 -3.31
C GLY A 123 13.60 12.95 -2.82
N ALA A 124 12.68 12.57 -1.94
CA ALA A 124 12.58 11.19 -1.43
C ALA A 124 12.39 10.18 -2.57
N ASP A 125 11.55 10.51 -3.57
CA ASP A 125 11.28 9.66 -4.72
C ASP A 125 12.48 9.46 -5.66
N ALA A 126 13.53 10.25 -5.52
CA ALA A 126 14.74 10.05 -6.30
C ALA A 126 15.49 8.78 -5.90
N ALA A 127 15.53 8.46 -4.61
CA ALA A 127 16.30 7.33 -4.08
C ALA A 127 15.49 6.02 -4.09
N GLU A 128 14.17 6.11 -4.07
CA GLU A 128 13.30 4.95 -4.07
C GLU A 128 12.90 4.55 -5.49
N ALA A 129 13.12 3.28 -5.84
CA ALA A 129 12.55 2.68 -7.05
C ALA A 129 11.16 2.15 -6.73
N ARG A 130 10.18 3.04 -6.67
CA ARG A 130 8.79 2.69 -6.33
C ARG A 130 8.14 1.89 -7.46
N LEU A 131 7.36 0.91 -7.05
CA LEU A 131 6.49 0.12 -7.90
C LEU A 131 5.04 0.43 -7.54
N GLY A 132 4.12 0.13 -8.43
CA GLY A 132 2.69 0.28 -8.18
C GLY A 132 2.18 -0.68 -7.10
N GLY A 133 1.02 -0.41 -6.49
CA GLY A 133 0.44 -1.21 -5.42
C GLY A 133 0.18 -2.68 -5.79
N TYR A 134 -0.04 -2.94 -7.05
CA TYR A 134 -0.21 -4.31 -7.58
C TYR A 134 1.07 -4.96 -8.10
N SER A 135 2.21 -4.34 -7.87
CA SER A 135 3.50 -4.90 -8.27
C SER A 135 4.02 -5.87 -7.23
N GLY A 136 4.64 -6.96 -7.68
CA GLY A 136 5.48 -7.78 -6.83
C GLY A 136 6.74 -7.02 -6.37
N PRO A 137 7.70 -7.69 -5.72
CA PRO A 137 8.90 -7.05 -5.14
C PRO A 137 9.79 -6.37 -6.19
N GLY A 138 9.58 -6.66 -7.47
CA GLY A 138 10.38 -6.15 -8.58
C GLY A 138 11.70 -6.88 -8.74
N ASN A 139 12.19 -6.92 -9.97
CA ASN A 139 13.46 -7.55 -10.33
C ASN A 139 14.42 -6.50 -10.90
N GLY A 140 15.55 -6.27 -10.21
CA GLY A 140 16.59 -5.36 -10.67
C GLY A 140 16.09 -3.91 -10.79
N LYS A 141 15.39 -3.42 -9.79
CA LYS A 141 14.86 -2.04 -9.74
C LYS A 141 16.00 -1.01 -9.79
N VAL A 142 15.83 0.03 -10.59
CA VAL A 142 16.77 1.14 -10.70
C VAL A 142 16.04 2.43 -10.28
N SER A 143 16.54 3.11 -9.25
CA SER A 143 16.02 4.41 -8.84
C SER A 143 16.47 5.53 -9.79
N ILE A 144 15.76 6.66 -9.78
CA ILE A 144 16.16 7.84 -10.57
C ILE A 144 17.56 8.30 -10.19
N LEU A 145 17.86 8.32 -8.89
CA LEU A 145 19.20 8.66 -8.38
C LEU A 145 20.28 7.71 -8.91
N GLN A 146 20.00 6.41 -8.88
CA GLN A 146 20.94 5.41 -9.41
C GLN A 146 21.14 5.59 -10.91
N GLY A 147 20.07 5.74 -11.69
CA GLY A 147 20.16 5.94 -13.14
C GLY A 147 20.91 7.21 -13.52
N ILE A 148 20.76 8.30 -12.75
CA ILE A 148 21.54 9.54 -12.94
C ILE A 148 23.02 9.30 -12.63
N LYS A 149 23.35 8.62 -11.52
CA LYS A 149 24.74 8.30 -11.18
C LYS A 149 25.42 7.45 -12.25
N GLU A 150 24.76 6.40 -12.71
CA GLU A 150 25.29 5.53 -13.77
C GLU A 150 25.51 6.28 -15.09
N ARG A 151 24.57 7.15 -15.47
CA ARG A 151 24.66 7.92 -16.72
C ARG A 151 25.68 9.05 -16.66
N ALA A 152 25.84 9.69 -15.51
CA ALA A 152 26.79 10.78 -15.28
C ALA A 152 28.23 10.29 -15.32
N GLY A 153 28.51 9.08 -14.89
CA GLY A 153 29.83 8.49 -14.83
C GLY A 153 30.76 9.10 -13.75
N ALA A 154 31.99 8.63 -13.69
CA ALA A 154 32.95 9.01 -12.63
C ALA A 154 33.39 10.49 -12.67
N GLY A 155 33.20 11.16 -13.79
CA GLY A 155 33.60 12.57 -13.96
C GLY A 155 32.62 13.60 -13.40
N VAL A 156 31.45 13.19 -12.92
CA VAL A 156 30.42 14.08 -12.40
C VAL A 156 30.08 13.68 -10.96
N ARG A 157 30.15 14.64 -10.06
CA ARG A 157 29.75 14.44 -8.67
C ARG A 157 28.23 14.54 -8.54
N VAL A 158 27.59 13.48 -8.06
CA VAL A 158 26.15 13.47 -7.79
C VAL A 158 25.92 13.55 -6.27
N ILE A 159 25.26 14.61 -5.83
CA ILE A 159 24.90 14.86 -4.43
C ILE A 159 23.43 14.57 -4.26
N TYR A 160 23.07 13.71 -3.30
CA TYR A 160 21.69 13.43 -2.96
C TYR A 160 21.27 14.12 -1.66
N ALA A 161 20.07 14.66 -1.63
CA ALA A 161 19.41 15.09 -0.41
C ALA A 161 17.89 14.82 -0.51
N GLU A 162 17.33 14.26 0.54
CA GLU A 162 15.91 13.87 0.57
C GLU A 162 14.97 15.06 0.47
N GLY A 163 15.30 16.18 1.14
CA GLY A 163 14.46 17.38 1.12
C GLY A 163 13.12 17.20 1.83
N ALA A 164 12.09 17.84 1.30
CA ALA A 164 10.74 17.71 1.81
C ALA A 164 10.20 16.31 1.54
N ASN A 165 9.49 15.76 2.50
CA ASN A 165 8.75 14.51 2.30
C ASN A 165 7.66 14.70 1.24
N ARG A 166 7.32 13.62 0.58
CA ARG A 166 6.21 13.48 -0.37
C ARG A 166 4.86 13.74 0.27
N ASP A 167 4.74 13.41 1.56
CA ASP A 167 3.51 13.46 2.32
C ASP A 167 3.32 14.82 2.98
N ASN A 168 2.22 15.50 2.64
CA ASN A 168 1.81 16.78 3.25
C ASN A 168 1.01 16.59 4.54
N ARG A 169 0.70 15.35 4.93
CA ARG A 169 -0.03 15.08 6.16
C ARG A 169 0.74 15.63 7.34
N ASP A 170 0.04 16.20 8.28
CA ASP A 170 0.61 16.73 9.52
C ASP A 170 0.76 15.66 10.62
N TYR A 171 0.65 14.39 10.24
CA TYR A 171 0.82 13.20 11.09
C TYR A 171 1.74 12.18 10.42
N SER A 172 2.29 11.29 11.23
CA SER A 172 3.19 10.22 10.80
C SER A 172 2.96 8.96 11.62
N VAL A 173 3.43 7.82 11.13
CA VAL A 173 3.44 6.58 11.90
C VAL A 173 4.21 6.78 13.20
N ILE A 174 3.69 6.22 14.29
CA ILE A 174 4.36 6.24 15.59
C ILE A 174 5.63 5.38 15.51
N PRO A 175 6.82 5.96 15.73
CA PRO A 175 8.06 5.20 15.73
C PRO A 175 8.10 4.12 16.81
N ALA A 176 8.70 2.97 16.48
CA ALA A 176 8.85 1.83 17.39
C ALA A 176 9.50 2.20 18.74
N THR A 177 10.41 3.19 18.73
CA THR A 177 11.12 3.68 19.93
C THR A 177 10.21 4.23 21.01
N TYR A 178 8.97 4.59 20.68
CA TYR A 178 7.95 5.04 21.64
C TYR A 178 6.97 3.94 22.05
N LEU A 179 7.09 2.74 21.47
CA LEU A 179 6.21 1.60 21.69
C LEU A 179 6.95 0.51 22.45
N GLN A 180 6.30 -0.11 23.43
CA GLN A 180 6.90 -1.14 24.24
C GLN A 180 5.87 -2.17 24.70
N TYR A 181 6.27 -3.45 24.73
CA TYR A 181 5.54 -4.53 25.37
C TYR A 181 6.52 -5.39 26.17
N GLU A 182 6.25 -5.58 27.46
CA GLU A 182 7.10 -6.37 28.39
C GLU A 182 8.60 -6.04 28.31
N GLY A 183 8.94 -4.76 28.21
CA GLY A 183 10.32 -4.30 28.16
C GLY A 183 10.99 -4.41 26.78
N ARG A 184 10.29 -4.88 25.75
CA ARG A 184 10.76 -4.97 24.38
C ARG A 184 10.17 -3.84 23.53
N GLU A 185 10.96 -3.31 22.60
CA GLU A 185 10.50 -2.31 21.64
C GLU A 185 9.42 -2.91 20.71
N GLY A 186 8.30 -2.23 20.57
CA GLY A 186 7.18 -2.63 19.73
C GLY A 186 5.92 -3.00 20.51
N LEU A 187 4.98 -3.64 19.83
CA LEU A 187 3.69 -4.07 20.34
C LEU A 187 3.51 -5.59 20.18
N HIS A 188 2.78 -6.20 21.09
CA HIS A 188 2.37 -7.60 20.95
C HIS A 188 1.18 -7.72 20.02
N GLY A 189 1.37 -8.32 18.87
CA GLY A 189 0.36 -8.56 17.85
C GLY A 189 -0.18 -9.99 17.92
N ILE A 190 -1.49 -10.12 17.99
CA ILE A 190 -2.24 -11.38 17.96
C ILE A 190 -3.13 -11.37 16.71
N TYR A 191 -3.09 -12.47 15.96
CA TYR A 191 -3.76 -12.59 14.66
C TYR A 191 -4.74 -13.74 14.64
N PHE A 192 -5.92 -13.54 14.06
CA PHE A 192 -7.05 -14.48 14.09
C PHE A 192 -7.56 -14.73 12.66
N ALA A 193 -7.90 -16.01 12.35
CA ALA A 193 -8.52 -16.37 11.07
C ALA A 193 -10.04 -16.13 11.07
N SER A 194 -10.47 -15.04 11.66
CA SER A 194 -11.86 -14.60 11.69
C SER A 194 -11.93 -13.08 11.72
N ARG A 195 -13.08 -12.54 11.38
CA ARG A 195 -13.34 -11.09 11.45
C ARG A 195 -13.37 -10.55 12.88
N HIS A 196 -13.49 -11.41 13.86
CA HIS A 196 -13.57 -11.06 15.28
C HIS A 196 -12.43 -11.73 16.04
N ALA A 197 -11.83 -11.02 16.98
CA ALA A 197 -10.80 -11.55 17.86
C ALA A 197 -11.39 -12.46 18.98
N ASP A 198 -12.32 -13.32 18.62
CA ASP A 198 -13.09 -14.23 19.49
C ASP A 198 -12.78 -15.71 19.24
N SER A 199 -11.89 -15.98 18.30
CA SER A 199 -11.42 -17.33 17.96
C SER A 199 -10.03 -17.59 18.58
N LEU A 200 -9.54 -18.82 18.42
CA LEU A 200 -8.16 -19.14 18.81
C LEU A 200 -7.18 -18.36 17.93
N PRO A 201 -6.12 -17.79 18.51
CA PRO A 201 -5.06 -17.13 17.75
C PRO A 201 -4.41 -18.11 16.76
N VAL A 202 -4.15 -17.62 15.55
CA VAL A 202 -3.39 -18.34 14.53
C VAL A 202 -1.91 -17.99 14.60
N ALA A 203 -1.59 -16.75 14.95
CA ALA A 203 -0.23 -16.28 15.11
C ALA A 203 -0.13 -15.21 16.19
N GLU A 204 1.01 -15.17 16.86
CA GLU A 204 1.40 -14.12 17.80
C GLU A 204 2.84 -13.70 17.50
N ARG A 205 3.12 -12.40 17.57
CA ARG A 205 4.47 -11.89 17.36
C ARG A 205 4.66 -10.49 17.94
N MET A 206 5.92 -10.06 18.02
CA MET A 206 6.27 -8.68 18.27
C MET A 206 6.31 -7.92 16.95
N ASP A 207 5.49 -6.89 16.83
CA ASP A 207 5.52 -5.92 15.73
C ASP A 207 6.17 -4.63 16.19
N ARG A 208 7.18 -4.16 15.47
CA ARG A 208 7.93 -2.97 15.88
C ARG A 208 7.05 -1.72 15.94
N ASN A 209 6.12 -1.59 15.01
CA ASN A 209 5.09 -0.55 14.92
C ASN A 209 3.90 -1.10 14.14
N ILE A 210 2.82 -0.35 14.05
CA ILE A 210 1.70 -0.66 13.16
C ILE A 210 1.85 0.23 11.92
N ASP A 211 2.39 -0.37 10.85
CA ASP A 211 2.57 0.23 9.52
C ASP A 211 2.54 -0.90 8.50
N PHE A 212 1.35 -1.41 8.21
CA PHE A 212 1.16 -2.62 7.43
C PHE A 212 0.33 -2.37 6.17
N HIS A 213 0.72 -3.10 5.14
CA HIS A 213 0.03 -3.17 3.87
C HIS A 213 0.08 -4.62 3.36
N TRP A 214 -1.03 -5.34 3.46
CA TRP A 214 -1.10 -6.78 3.22
C TRP A 214 -1.93 -7.20 2.01
N THR A 215 -2.26 -6.27 1.13
CA THR A 215 -3.18 -6.48 -0.01
C THR A 215 -2.92 -7.77 -0.79
N LEU A 216 -1.66 -8.15 -1.01
CA LEU A 216 -1.29 -9.32 -1.80
C LEU A 216 -0.55 -10.40 -0.98
N SER A 217 -0.60 -10.32 0.34
CA SER A 217 0.07 -11.28 1.22
C SER A 217 -0.70 -11.42 2.53
N PRO A 218 -0.76 -12.63 3.10
CA PRO A 218 -1.35 -12.79 4.42
C PRO A 218 -0.49 -12.09 5.47
N PRO A 219 -1.09 -11.58 6.57
CA PRO A 219 -0.36 -10.91 7.65
C PRO A 219 0.57 -11.84 8.42
N ALA A 220 0.28 -13.15 8.44
CA ALA A 220 1.09 -14.17 9.09
C ALA A 220 0.87 -15.54 8.44
N PRO A 221 1.82 -16.49 8.58
CA PRO A 221 1.62 -17.87 8.16
C PRO A 221 0.37 -18.48 8.81
N GLY A 222 -0.41 -19.20 8.01
CA GLY A 222 -1.67 -19.82 8.46
C GLY A 222 -2.91 -18.92 8.33
N LEU A 223 -2.73 -17.67 7.93
CA LEU A 223 -3.82 -16.77 7.57
C LEU A 223 -3.97 -16.67 6.05
N THR A 224 -5.13 -16.21 5.63
CA THR A 224 -5.45 -15.87 4.27
C THR A 224 -5.21 -14.37 4.02
N THR A 225 -5.23 -13.92 2.77
CA THR A 225 -5.13 -12.50 2.42
C THR A 225 -6.34 -11.69 2.89
N ASP A 226 -7.47 -12.35 3.09
CA ASP A 226 -8.74 -11.76 3.48
C ASP A 226 -9.35 -12.50 4.68
N TRP A 227 -10.37 -11.90 5.31
CA TRP A 227 -11.17 -12.50 6.38
C TRP A 227 -10.38 -12.85 7.65
N TYR A 228 -9.61 -11.90 8.12
CA TYR A 228 -8.86 -12.02 9.36
C TYR A 228 -9.05 -10.80 10.26
N SER A 229 -8.57 -10.89 11.48
CA SER A 229 -8.42 -9.77 12.39
C SER A 229 -7.10 -9.81 13.10
N ALA A 230 -6.71 -8.66 13.63
CA ALA A 230 -5.51 -8.51 14.44
C ALA A 230 -5.78 -7.58 15.64
N GLN A 231 -5.08 -7.87 16.74
CA GLN A 231 -5.08 -7.03 17.92
C GLN A 231 -3.64 -6.76 18.35
N TRP A 232 -3.32 -5.51 18.60
CA TRP A 232 -2.02 -5.11 19.17
C TRP A 232 -2.20 -4.51 20.54
N THR A 233 -1.36 -4.91 21.47
CA THR A 233 -1.33 -4.39 22.83
C THR A 233 0.07 -3.99 23.25
N GLY A 234 0.17 -3.01 24.13
CA GLY A 234 1.44 -2.52 24.68
C GLY A 234 1.31 -1.14 25.29
N THR A 235 2.42 -0.47 25.42
CA THR A 235 2.47 0.89 25.99
C THR A 235 3.10 1.86 25.02
N LEU A 236 2.58 3.09 25.02
CA LEU A 236 3.11 4.26 24.33
C LEU A 236 3.75 5.19 25.34
N THR A 237 5.04 5.53 25.17
CA THR A 237 5.70 6.54 25.97
C THR A 237 5.67 7.89 25.24
N ALA A 238 5.04 8.90 25.84
CA ALA A 238 4.94 10.22 25.23
C ALA A 238 6.27 10.97 25.20
N PRO A 239 6.77 11.43 24.04
CA PRO A 239 8.04 12.19 23.95
C PRO A 239 7.92 13.65 24.38
N VAL A 240 6.71 14.20 24.40
CA VAL A 240 6.43 15.60 24.66
C VAL A 240 5.16 15.76 25.51
N THR A 241 5.03 16.91 26.18
CA THR A 241 3.79 17.31 26.85
C THR A 241 2.99 18.23 25.93
N GLY A 242 1.70 17.97 25.80
CA GLY A 242 0.78 18.81 25.01
C GLY A 242 -0.44 18.04 24.52
N LYS A 243 -1.31 18.76 23.82
CA LYS A 243 -2.47 18.20 23.14
C LYS A 243 -2.10 17.92 21.69
N PHE A 244 -2.17 16.67 21.29
CA PHE A 244 -1.83 16.20 19.96
C PHE A 244 -2.94 15.30 19.43
N ARG A 245 -2.97 15.09 18.11
CA ARG A 245 -3.86 14.12 17.49
C ARG A 245 -3.16 12.76 17.38
N ILE A 246 -3.89 11.71 17.73
CA ILE A 246 -3.48 10.32 17.58
C ILE A 246 -4.64 9.54 16.96
N GLY A 247 -4.35 8.52 16.17
CA GLY A 247 -5.39 7.71 15.57
C GLY A 247 -4.89 6.63 14.66
N LEU A 248 -5.78 6.20 13.80
CA LEU A 248 -5.55 5.11 12.87
C LEU A 248 -5.86 5.54 11.43
N GLU A 249 -5.14 4.95 10.52
CA GLU A 249 -5.28 5.13 9.09
C GLU A 249 -5.29 3.75 8.45
N GLY A 250 -6.31 3.46 7.66
CA GLY A 250 -6.43 2.15 7.01
C GLY A 250 -7.82 1.88 6.46
N ASN A 251 -8.03 0.66 6.08
CA ASN A 251 -9.24 -0.01 5.64
C ASN A 251 -9.18 -1.45 6.19
N ASP A 252 -10.16 -2.14 6.49
CA ASP A 252 -11.57 -1.98 6.70
C ASP A 252 -11.92 -1.38 8.07
N GLY A 253 -12.09 -2.21 9.08
CA GLY A 253 -12.50 -1.78 10.40
C GLY A 253 -11.35 -1.68 11.40
N TYR A 254 -11.31 -0.60 12.17
CA TYR A 254 -10.30 -0.41 13.20
C TYR A 254 -10.83 0.32 14.45
N ARG A 255 -10.15 0.08 15.58
CA ARG A 255 -10.37 0.77 16.86
C ARG A 255 -9.06 1.05 17.56
N LEU A 256 -8.97 2.18 18.23
CA LEU A 256 -7.87 2.54 19.11
C LEU A 256 -8.39 2.81 20.52
N TYR A 257 -7.77 2.15 21.48
CA TYR A 257 -8.00 2.40 22.91
C TYR A 257 -6.72 2.93 23.54
N ILE A 258 -6.88 3.89 24.47
CA ILE A 258 -5.80 4.41 25.30
C ILE A 258 -6.26 4.34 26.75
N ASN A 259 -5.53 3.64 27.61
CA ASN A 259 -5.91 3.37 29.00
C ASN A 259 -7.36 2.84 29.09
N ASP A 260 -7.68 1.83 28.31
CA ASP A 260 -9.01 1.19 28.13
C ASP A 260 -10.14 2.11 27.63
N SER A 261 -9.86 3.38 27.39
CA SER A 261 -10.84 4.30 26.80
C SER A 261 -10.82 4.19 25.28
N LEU A 262 -11.98 4.01 24.66
CA LEU A 262 -12.14 4.01 23.21
C LEU A 262 -11.93 5.44 22.67
N ILE A 263 -10.85 5.64 21.89
CA ILE A 263 -10.46 6.96 21.35
C ILE A 263 -10.90 7.11 19.89
N VAL A 264 -10.73 6.05 19.10
CA VAL A 264 -11.12 6.00 17.70
C VAL A 264 -11.90 4.73 17.44
N SER A 265 -13.01 4.83 16.72
CA SER A 265 -13.79 3.68 16.27
C SER A 265 -14.32 3.89 14.85
N ARG A 266 -13.90 3.00 13.97
CA ARG A 266 -14.45 2.76 12.65
C ARG A 266 -14.57 1.25 12.49
N TRP A 267 -15.65 0.65 12.94
CA TRP A 267 -15.81 -0.82 13.00
C TRP A 267 -16.81 -1.29 11.92
N GLU A 268 -16.49 -0.90 10.70
CA GLU A 268 -17.28 -1.23 9.51
C GLU A 268 -16.34 -1.44 8.32
N LYS A 269 -16.80 -2.18 7.31
CA LYS A 269 -16.09 -2.26 6.05
C LYS A 269 -16.13 -0.90 5.38
N GLN A 270 -14.97 -0.36 5.06
CA GLN A 270 -14.83 0.96 4.43
C GLN A 270 -13.59 1.03 3.54
N SER A 271 -13.60 1.98 2.62
CA SER A 271 -12.40 2.38 1.89
C SER A 271 -11.36 3.00 2.83
N TYR A 272 -10.12 3.09 2.36
CA TYR A 272 -9.02 3.71 3.08
C TYR A 272 -9.41 5.06 3.69
N HIS A 273 -9.27 5.17 5.00
CA HIS A 273 -9.69 6.35 5.75
C HIS A 273 -8.73 6.64 6.91
N THR A 274 -8.59 7.93 7.24
CA THR A 274 -7.82 8.36 8.41
C THR A 274 -8.78 8.93 9.47
N THR A 275 -8.67 8.44 10.70
CA THR A 275 -9.42 8.97 11.83
C THR A 275 -8.47 9.33 12.97
N LEU A 276 -8.41 10.60 13.31
CA LEU A 276 -7.59 11.15 14.38
C LEU A 276 -8.47 11.76 15.47
N ALA A 277 -8.08 11.58 16.71
CA ALA A 277 -8.69 12.19 17.88
C ALA A 277 -7.65 13.01 18.68
N ASP A 278 -8.11 14.08 19.28
CA ASP A 278 -7.29 14.89 20.20
C ASP A 278 -7.03 14.12 21.49
N TYR A 279 -5.77 14.07 21.92
CA TYR A 279 -5.37 13.45 23.17
C TYR A 279 -4.28 14.27 23.87
N SER A 280 -4.34 14.33 25.21
CA SER A 280 -3.37 15.08 26.03
C SER A 280 -2.29 14.15 26.54
N PHE A 281 -1.05 14.41 26.12
CA PHE A 281 0.12 13.67 26.53
C PHE A 281 0.95 14.43 27.58
N VAL A 282 1.61 13.69 28.45
CA VAL A 282 2.62 14.19 29.40
C VAL A 282 3.94 13.50 29.09
N LYS A 283 4.99 14.27 28.83
CA LYS A 283 6.32 13.75 28.49
C LYS A 283 6.79 12.69 29.49
N GLY A 284 7.25 11.56 28.98
CA GLY A 284 7.77 10.44 29.77
C GLY A 284 6.69 9.55 30.40
N ARG A 285 5.41 9.97 30.39
CA ARG A 285 4.31 9.13 30.87
C ARG A 285 4.02 8.00 29.87
N ARG A 286 3.73 6.82 30.41
CA ARG A 286 3.28 5.64 29.67
C ARG A 286 1.76 5.60 29.61
N TYR A 287 1.26 5.17 28.47
CA TYR A 287 -0.16 5.00 28.18
C TYR A 287 -0.36 3.61 27.62
N ASP A 288 -1.25 2.84 28.22
CA ASP A 288 -1.63 1.53 27.68
C ASP A 288 -2.39 1.75 26.39
N ILE A 289 -1.97 1.07 25.32
CA ILE A 289 -2.65 1.14 24.03
C ILE A 289 -3.09 -0.25 23.59
N ARG A 290 -4.27 -0.29 22.98
CA ARG A 290 -4.79 -1.45 22.28
C ARG A 290 -5.38 -1.00 20.93
N VAL A 291 -4.94 -1.66 19.88
CA VAL A 291 -5.46 -1.47 18.53
C VAL A 291 -6.12 -2.75 18.08
N GLU A 292 -7.33 -2.63 17.55
CA GLU A 292 -8.09 -3.71 16.94
C GLU A 292 -8.28 -3.40 15.46
N PHE A 293 -8.15 -4.41 14.62
CA PHE A 293 -8.29 -4.31 13.19
C PHE A 293 -8.98 -5.56 12.64
N PHE A 294 -9.82 -5.39 11.63
CA PHE A 294 -10.27 -6.51 10.82
C PHE A 294 -10.20 -6.17 9.33
N GLU A 295 -9.97 -7.20 8.54
CA GLU A 295 -10.01 -7.20 7.10
C GLU A 295 -11.07 -8.18 6.61
N THR A 296 -11.85 -7.78 5.60
CA THR A 296 -12.82 -8.67 4.96
C THR A 296 -12.36 -9.12 3.59
N ASN A 297 -12.16 -8.21 2.68
CA ASN A 297 -11.63 -8.49 1.35
C ASN A 297 -11.19 -7.19 0.67
N GLY A 298 -10.12 -7.27 -0.09
CA GLY A 298 -9.59 -6.17 -0.88
C GLY A 298 -8.25 -5.67 -0.39
N ASP A 299 -8.10 -4.37 -0.30
CA ASP A 299 -6.88 -3.75 0.19
C ASP A 299 -6.83 -3.76 1.72
N ALA A 300 -5.74 -4.21 2.28
CA ALA A 300 -5.54 -4.34 3.72
C ALA A 300 -4.40 -3.44 4.19
N THR A 301 -4.77 -2.29 4.69
CA THR A 301 -3.82 -1.33 5.26
C THR A 301 -4.22 -0.93 6.67
N ILE A 302 -3.26 -0.89 7.58
CA ILE A 302 -3.46 -0.36 8.93
C ILE A 302 -2.20 0.33 9.44
N ARG A 303 -2.35 1.56 9.94
CA ARG A 303 -1.26 2.38 10.46
C ARG A 303 -1.69 3.08 11.75
N LEU A 304 -0.85 3.02 12.78
CA LEU A 304 -1.01 3.80 13.99
C LEU A 304 -0.22 5.12 13.85
N VAL A 305 -0.92 6.23 13.89
CA VAL A 305 -0.37 7.53 13.52
C VAL A 305 -0.64 8.60 14.59
N TRP A 306 0.23 9.60 14.64
CA TRP A 306 0.06 10.79 15.46
C TRP A 306 0.65 12.04 14.79
N ASN A 307 0.26 13.22 15.27
CA ASN A 307 0.87 14.48 14.80
C ASN A 307 1.96 15.04 15.73
N VAL A 308 2.47 14.22 16.63
CA VAL A 308 3.70 14.57 17.37
C VAL A 308 4.84 14.56 16.38
N ARG A 309 5.26 15.73 15.94
CA ARG A 309 6.34 15.88 14.96
C ARG A 309 7.67 16.10 15.63
N ASP A 310 8.66 15.45 15.08
CA ASP A 310 10.01 15.98 15.10
C ASP A 310 10.11 17.08 14.02
N THR A 311 9.59 18.29 14.35
CA THR A 311 9.61 19.44 13.42
C THR A 311 11.02 19.87 13.06
N VAL A 312 12.02 19.46 13.85
CA VAL A 312 13.44 19.74 13.62
C VAL A 312 13.94 18.99 12.38
N ASP A 313 13.48 17.76 12.15
CA ASP A 313 14.00 16.91 11.08
C ASP A 313 13.58 17.40 9.68
N ARG A 314 12.31 17.80 9.48
CA ARG A 314 11.84 18.28 8.17
C ARG A 314 12.55 19.56 7.74
N ALA A 315 12.67 20.53 8.65
CA ALA A 315 13.37 21.79 8.36
C ALA A 315 14.86 21.56 8.09
N LYS A 316 15.47 20.60 8.78
CA LYS A 316 16.86 20.18 8.54
C LYS A 316 17.02 19.58 7.16
N LYS A 317 16.19 18.61 6.77
CA LYS A 317 16.22 17.96 5.45
C LYS A 317 16.03 18.96 4.30
N ILE A 318 15.13 19.94 4.47
CA ILE A 318 14.96 21.02 3.48
C ILE A 318 16.23 21.88 3.38
N ARG A 319 16.83 22.26 4.51
CA ARG A 319 18.09 23.03 4.50
C ARG A 319 19.22 22.28 3.82
N GLU A 320 19.34 20.97 4.05
CA GLU A 320 20.32 20.09 3.40
C GLU A 320 20.12 20.04 1.89
N ALA A 321 18.87 19.92 1.43
CA ALA A 321 18.56 19.94 0.00
C ALA A 321 18.89 21.30 -0.65
N VAL A 322 18.57 22.41 0.02
CA VAL A 322 18.93 23.76 -0.45
C VAL A 322 20.45 23.92 -0.51
N ALA A 323 21.19 23.43 0.48
CA ALA A 323 22.64 23.47 0.48
C ALA A 323 23.24 22.63 -0.66
N ALA A 324 22.70 21.44 -0.90
CA ALA A 324 23.12 20.59 -2.02
C ALA A 324 22.86 21.27 -3.37
N ALA A 325 21.70 21.90 -3.56
CA ALA A 325 21.38 22.63 -4.79
C ALA A 325 22.35 23.80 -5.02
N ARG A 326 22.65 24.60 -3.98
CA ARG A 326 23.55 25.75 -4.06
C ARG A 326 25.01 25.39 -4.39
N GLN A 327 25.43 24.17 -4.08
CA GLN A 327 26.80 23.66 -4.33
C GLN A 327 26.91 22.94 -5.68
N SER A 328 25.86 22.92 -6.49
CA SER A 328 25.81 22.15 -7.72
C SER A 328 25.60 23.03 -8.94
N ASP A 329 26.16 22.61 -10.07
CA ASP A 329 25.97 23.28 -11.37
C ASP A 329 24.51 23.10 -11.86
N MET A 330 23.86 22.02 -11.42
CA MET A 330 22.48 21.69 -11.79
C MET A 330 21.77 20.99 -10.61
N ALA A 331 20.50 21.26 -10.45
CA ALA A 331 19.62 20.54 -9.53
C ALA A 331 18.52 19.81 -10.31
N VAL A 332 18.35 18.51 -9.99
CA VAL A 332 17.24 17.67 -10.45
C VAL A 332 16.33 17.43 -9.25
N VAL A 333 15.15 18.02 -9.27
CA VAL A 333 14.16 17.83 -8.20
C VAL A 333 13.18 16.76 -8.65
N VAL A 334 13.14 15.66 -7.90
CA VAL A 334 12.20 14.55 -8.13
C VAL A 334 11.03 14.73 -7.19
N ALA A 335 9.89 15.05 -7.77
CA ALA A 335 8.63 15.20 -7.04
C ALA A 335 7.63 14.16 -7.52
N GLY A 336 6.84 13.64 -6.62
CA GLY A 336 5.80 12.67 -6.90
C GLY A 336 4.59 12.91 -6.02
N ILE A 337 3.49 12.29 -6.40
CA ILE A 337 2.25 12.27 -5.64
C ILE A 337 2.08 10.90 -5.01
N THR A 338 1.45 10.87 -3.85
CA THR A 338 1.04 9.62 -3.23
C THR A 338 -0.35 9.29 -3.73
N GLU A 339 -0.47 8.20 -4.45
CA GLU A 339 -1.73 7.66 -4.94
C GLU A 339 -1.81 6.18 -4.64
N GLY A 340 -3.01 5.67 -4.53
CA GLY A 340 -3.32 4.28 -4.40
C GLY A 340 -4.78 4.07 -4.77
N GLU A 341 -5.17 2.84 -4.99
CA GLU A 341 -6.57 2.49 -5.13
C GLU A 341 -7.32 2.89 -3.87
N PHE A 342 -8.53 3.39 -4.01
CA PHE A 342 -9.36 3.96 -2.93
C PHE A 342 -8.79 5.21 -2.22
N GLN A 343 -7.78 5.84 -2.79
CA GLN A 343 -7.20 7.08 -2.29
C GLN A 343 -7.46 8.22 -3.28
N ASP A 344 -8.72 8.62 -3.41
CA ASP A 344 -9.11 9.68 -4.30
C ASP A 344 -8.55 11.02 -3.85
N ARG A 345 -8.07 11.82 -4.79
CA ARG A 345 -7.66 13.19 -4.54
C ARG A 345 -8.87 14.11 -4.60
N ALA A 346 -9.14 14.79 -3.49
CA ALA A 346 -10.19 15.79 -3.43
C ALA A 346 -9.80 17.10 -4.17
N MET A 347 -8.50 17.42 -4.20
CA MET A 347 -7.93 18.59 -4.87
C MET A 347 -6.49 18.32 -5.32
N LEU A 348 -6.08 18.94 -6.39
CA LEU A 348 -4.69 19.00 -6.85
C LEU A 348 -3.91 20.09 -6.11
#